data_151e5e951a5aa570ffae1da400fcc925
#
_entry.id   151e5e951a5aa570ffae1da400fcc925
#
_cell.length_a   1.000
_cell.length_b   1.000
_cell.length_c   1.000
_cell.angle_alpha   90.00
_cell.angle_beta   90.00
_cell.angle_gamma   90.00
#
_symmetry.space_group_name_H-M   'P 1'
#
loop_
_entity.id
_entity.type
_entity.pdbx_description
1 polymer ?
#
loop_
_entity_poly.entity_id
_entity_poly.type
_entity_poly.pdbx_seq_one_letter_code
_entity_poly.pdbx_strand_id
1 'polypeptide(L)'
;MTLEEAIAKIKPLDHNAMEIAQKRWDSIAKPLHSLGKLETLLIQIAGITGNAEVDLSRRGLIAMCADNGVVEEGVTQTGQEVTAIVAENFLKYDTSVGVMCKQNHVEIFPVDMGMVTDTKVRTDHKIAYGTQNMTKGPAMTREQAVKGLEAGIDMVRELNDKGYRILATGEMGIGNTTTSSAVASVLLKQPGEEMTGRGAGLTSEGLVRKINAIKKAIALNEPDPEDAIDVLAKVGGLDIAGMAGVFLGGAVYGIPVVMDGFISCVSALIAMCICPAARDYILASHVSKEPAAHLILENMGKEAIIHADMCLGEGTGAVALFPILDLAAAVYHSMSTFNDIHVEQYEELK
;
A
#
# COMPACT_ATOMS: atom_id res chain seq x y z
N MET A 1 -19.86 2.90 6.16
CA MET A 1 -20.13 1.54 5.58
C MET A 1 -19.38 0.55 6.43
N THR A 2 -20.02 -0.56 6.88
CA THR A 2 -19.32 -1.58 7.66
C THR A 2 -18.33 -2.36 6.78
N LEU A 3 -17.37 -3.01 7.42
CA LEU A 3 -16.37 -3.84 6.71
C LEU A 3 -17.06 -4.96 5.91
N GLU A 4 -18.05 -5.63 6.48
CA GLU A 4 -18.80 -6.69 5.79
C GLU A 4 -19.56 -6.16 4.57
N GLU A 5 -20.20 -4.99 4.70
CA GLU A 5 -20.87 -4.33 3.56
C GLU A 5 -19.89 -3.94 2.46
N ALA A 6 -18.67 -3.56 2.83
CA ALA A 6 -17.62 -3.22 1.88
C ALA A 6 -17.15 -4.45 1.11
N ILE A 7 -16.79 -5.53 1.82
CA ILE A 7 -16.33 -6.79 1.22
C ILE A 7 -17.39 -7.35 0.24
N ALA A 8 -18.67 -7.29 0.62
CA ALA A 8 -19.76 -7.77 -0.24
C ALA A 8 -19.93 -7.00 -1.57
N LYS A 9 -19.35 -5.81 -1.69
CA LYS A 9 -19.40 -4.97 -2.89
C LYS A 9 -18.22 -5.19 -3.85
N ILE A 10 -17.16 -5.84 -3.41
CA ILE A 10 -15.98 -6.08 -4.24
C ILE A 10 -16.34 -7.07 -5.36
N LYS A 11 -16.04 -6.71 -6.58
CA LYS A 11 -16.33 -7.48 -7.80
C LYS A 11 -15.04 -7.95 -8.47
N PRO A 12 -15.09 -8.97 -9.34
CA PRO A 12 -13.99 -9.23 -10.27
C PRO A 12 -13.74 -8.03 -11.19
N LEU A 13 -12.51 -7.93 -11.73
CA LEU A 13 -12.18 -6.93 -12.74
C LEU A 13 -13.07 -7.01 -13.98
N ASP A 14 -13.25 -5.90 -14.67
CA ASP A 14 -13.99 -5.88 -15.94
C ASP A 14 -13.13 -6.46 -17.09
N HIS A 15 -13.36 -7.74 -17.40
CA HIS A 15 -12.64 -8.44 -18.46
C HIS A 15 -12.87 -7.84 -19.85
N ASN A 16 -14.05 -7.25 -20.11
CA ASN A 16 -14.32 -6.62 -21.40
C ASN A 16 -13.44 -5.35 -21.57
N ALA A 17 -13.32 -4.52 -20.54
CA ALA A 17 -12.42 -3.37 -20.57
C ALA A 17 -10.94 -3.81 -20.74
N MET A 18 -10.53 -4.91 -20.09
CA MET A 18 -9.20 -5.48 -20.25
C MET A 18 -8.95 -5.96 -21.69
N GLU A 19 -9.90 -6.67 -22.31
CA GLU A 19 -9.80 -7.12 -23.71
C GLU A 19 -9.70 -5.94 -24.69
N ILE A 20 -10.48 -4.87 -24.48
CA ILE A 20 -10.41 -3.67 -25.31
C ILE A 20 -9.03 -3.02 -25.16
N ALA A 21 -8.52 -2.90 -23.93
CA ALA A 21 -7.19 -2.35 -23.68
C ALA A 21 -6.08 -3.21 -24.30
N GLN A 22 -6.17 -4.53 -24.23
CA GLN A 22 -5.23 -5.45 -24.88
C GLN A 22 -5.25 -5.26 -26.40
N LYS A 23 -6.44 -5.25 -27.02
CA LYS A 23 -6.59 -5.00 -28.48
C LYS A 23 -6.01 -3.65 -28.89
N ARG A 24 -6.17 -2.60 -28.06
CA ARG A 24 -5.54 -1.31 -28.31
C ARG A 24 -4.01 -1.44 -28.31
N TRP A 25 -3.41 -2.12 -27.32
CA TRP A 25 -1.96 -2.39 -27.27
C TRP A 25 -1.47 -3.15 -28.49
N ASP A 26 -2.19 -4.19 -28.91
CA ASP A 26 -1.83 -5.04 -30.03
C ASP A 26 -1.94 -4.28 -31.38
N SER A 27 -2.81 -3.28 -31.45
CA SER A 27 -2.98 -2.45 -32.66
C SER A 27 -1.87 -1.41 -32.85
N ILE A 28 -1.16 -1.03 -31.77
CA ILE A 28 -0.09 -0.02 -31.82
C ILE A 28 1.09 -0.56 -32.64
N ALA A 29 1.64 0.30 -33.53
CA ALA A 29 2.72 -0.07 -34.45
C ALA A 29 4.07 -0.30 -33.74
N LYS A 30 4.16 -1.35 -32.95
CA LYS A 30 5.34 -1.83 -32.22
C LYS A 30 5.32 -3.35 -32.14
N PRO A 31 6.46 -4.01 -31.82
CA PRO A 31 6.44 -5.46 -31.54
C PRO A 31 5.44 -5.78 -30.41
N LEU A 32 4.70 -6.88 -30.54
CA LEU A 32 3.74 -7.30 -29.53
C LEU A 32 4.43 -7.49 -28.18
N HIS A 33 3.76 -7.05 -27.10
CA HIS A 33 4.21 -7.18 -25.71
C HIS A 33 5.58 -6.55 -25.39
N SER A 34 6.12 -5.69 -26.28
CA SER A 34 7.49 -5.17 -26.17
C SER A 34 7.71 -4.17 -25.04
N LEU A 35 6.65 -3.61 -24.43
CA LEU A 35 6.73 -2.80 -23.22
C LEU A 35 6.45 -3.61 -21.94
N GLY A 36 6.18 -4.92 -22.07
CA GLY A 36 6.09 -5.84 -20.94
C GLY A 36 5.12 -5.39 -19.85
N LYS A 37 5.61 -5.24 -18.61
CA LYS A 37 4.77 -4.89 -17.47
C LYS A 37 4.05 -3.54 -17.59
N LEU A 38 4.54 -2.61 -18.40
CA LEU A 38 3.86 -1.34 -18.62
C LEU A 38 2.53 -1.55 -19.35
N GLU A 39 2.47 -2.50 -20.27
CA GLU A 39 1.22 -2.86 -20.96
C GLU A 39 0.25 -3.54 -19.99
N THR A 40 0.73 -4.53 -19.23
CA THR A 40 -0.11 -5.29 -18.30
C THR A 40 -0.67 -4.43 -17.18
N LEU A 41 0.07 -3.40 -16.69
CA LEU A 41 -0.44 -2.47 -15.70
C LEU A 41 -1.61 -1.62 -16.23
N LEU A 42 -1.51 -1.10 -17.45
CA LEU A 42 -2.60 -0.33 -18.03
C LEU A 42 -3.83 -1.21 -18.31
N ILE A 43 -3.63 -2.45 -18.75
CA ILE A 43 -4.72 -3.43 -18.91
C ILE A 43 -5.39 -3.71 -17.57
N GLN A 44 -4.60 -3.90 -16.50
CA GLN A 44 -5.14 -4.06 -15.15
C GLN A 44 -5.94 -2.83 -14.71
N ILE A 45 -5.42 -1.61 -14.94
CA ILE A 45 -6.12 -0.37 -14.61
C ILE A 45 -7.44 -0.27 -15.39
N ALA A 46 -7.46 -0.63 -16.67
CA ALA A 46 -8.68 -0.69 -17.45
C ALA A 46 -9.72 -1.65 -16.83
N GLY A 47 -9.28 -2.83 -16.39
CA GLY A 47 -10.13 -3.80 -15.69
C GLY A 47 -10.65 -3.29 -14.34
N ILE A 48 -9.82 -2.58 -13.57
CA ILE A 48 -10.19 -1.98 -12.29
C ILE A 48 -11.27 -0.91 -12.47
N THR A 49 -11.07 -0.03 -13.45
CA THR A 49 -11.95 1.13 -13.69
C THR A 49 -13.15 0.82 -14.55
N GLY A 50 -13.19 -0.36 -15.20
CA GLY A 50 -14.20 -0.73 -16.20
C GLY A 50 -14.12 0.15 -17.47
N ASN A 51 -12.98 0.77 -17.74
CA ASN A 51 -12.81 1.68 -18.87
C ASN A 51 -11.44 1.50 -19.52
N ALA A 52 -11.43 1.18 -20.82
CA ALA A 52 -10.21 1.06 -21.61
C ALA A 52 -9.54 2.42 -21.92
N GLU A 53 -10.27 3.53 -21.84
CA GLU A 53 -9.70 4.88 -21.85
C GLU A 53 -9.12 5.20 -20.48
N VAL A 54 -7.88 4.75 -20.25
CA VAL A 54 -7.21 4.86 -18.95
C VAL A 54 -6.94 6.32 -18.59
N ASP A 55 -7.56 6.80 -17.52
CA ASP A 55 -7.39 8.16 -16.98
C ASP A 55 -6.58 8.13 -15.67
N LEU A 56 -5.39 8.75 -15.68
CA LEU A 56 -4.49 8.88 -14.54
C LEU A 56 -4.34 10.35 -14.10
N SER A 57 -5.22 11.24 -14.54
CA SER A 57 -5.05 12.70 -14.43
C SER A 57 -5.12 13.21 -12.98
N ARG A 58 -5.92 12.60 -12.12
CA ARG A 58 -6.10 13.05 -10.73
C ARG A 58 -5.62 12.00 -9.74
N ARG A 59 -4.54 12.34 -9.02
CA ARG A 59 -3.77 11.43 -8.18
C ARG A 59 -3.77 11.86 -6.73
N GLY A 60 -3.91 10.90 -5.83
CA GLY A 60 -3.82 11.14 -4.41
C GLY A 60 -2.86 10.17 -3.71
N LEU A 61 -2.13 10.68 -2.72
CA LEU A 61 -1.39 9.88 -1.75
C LEU A 61 -2.11 9.96 -0.41
N ILE A 62 -2.58 8.83 0.09
CA ILE A 62 -3.15 8.73 1.44
C ILE A 62 -2.04 8.28 2.38
N ALA A 63 -1.63 9.17 3.30
CA ALA A 63 -0.58 8.89 4.29
C ALA A 63 -1.22 8.63 5.66
N MET A 64 -1.27 7.36 6.07
CA MET A 64 -1.82 6.95 7.37
C MET A 64 -0.79 7.15 8.47
N CYS A 65 -1.12 7.98 9.48
CA CYS A 65 -0.20 8.37 10.55
C CYS A 65 -0.67 7.80 11.88
N ALA A 66 0.19 7.03 12.56
CA ALA A 66 -0.12 6.49 13.89
C ALA A 66 1.14 6.14 14.68
N ASP A 67 1.06 6.21 16.00
CA ASP A 67 2.12 5.79 16.89
C ASP A 67 1.94 4.35 17.36
N ASN A 68 3.06 3.64 17.49
CA ASN A 68 3.11 2.24 17.86
C ASN A 68 3.71 2.08 19.25
N GLY A 69 2.96 1.53 20.21
CA GLY A 69 3.39 1.38 21.60
C GLY A 69 4.62 0.49 21.82
N VAL A 70 4.96 -0.36 20.84
CA VAL A 70 6.16 -1.19 20.87
C VAL A 70 7.48 -0.39 20.92
N VAL A 71 7.44 0.92 20.62
CA VAL A 71 8.59 1.84 20.76
C VAL A 71 9.17 1.79 22.16
N GLU A 72 8.38 1.53 23.19
CA GLU A 72 8.84 1.35 24.58
C GLU A 72 9.93 0.26 24.74
N GLU A 73 10.01 -0.70 23.83
CA GLU A 73 11.00 -1.78 23.85
C GLU A 73 12.36 -1.36 23.26
N GLY A 74 12.55 -0.09 22.89
CA GLY A 74 13.81 0.43 22.33
C GLY A 74 14.15 -0.17 20.96
N VAL A 75 13.11 -0.36 20.13
CA VAL A 75 13.18 -0.94 18.78
C VAL A 75 13.32 0.10 17.67
N THR A 76 13.49 1.37 18.02
CA THR A 76 13.63 2.50 17.10
C THR A 76 14.79 3.40 17.55
N GLN A 77 15.29 4.25 16.63
CA GLN A 77 16.31 5.25 16.95
C GLN A 77 15.73 6.55 17.53
N THR A 78 14.47 6.83 17.22
CA THR A 78 13.76 8.06 17.62
C THR A 78 12.51 7.71 18.40
N GLY A 79 11.97 8.68 19.14
CA GLY A 79 10.70 8.54 19.83
C GLY A 79 9.49 8.86 18.94
N GLN A 80 8.29 8.70 19.50
CA GLN A 80 7.01 8.91 18.83
C GLN A 80 6.77 10.37 18.41
N GLU A 81 7.47 11.34 19.01
CA GLU A 81 7.40 12.76 18.63
C GLU A 81 7.70 13.01 17.15
N VAL A 82 8.53 12.16 16.54
CA VAL A 82 8.89 12.28 15.12
C VAL A 82 7.70 11.97 14.21
N THR A 83 6.79 11.08 14.61
CA THR A 83 5.57 10.79 13.85
C THR A 83 4.76 12.05 13.60
N ALA A 84 4.47 12.81 14.66
CA ALA A 84 3.71 14.05 14.58
C ALA A 84 4.41 15.13 13.74
N ILE A 85 5.74 15.28 13.90
CA ILE A 85 6.54 16.26 13.14
C ILE A 85 6.47 15.97 11.64
N VAL A 86 6.69 14.73 11.24
CA VAL A 86 6.68 14.32 9.82
C VAL A 86 5.26 14.40 9.26
N ALA A 87 4.24 13.98 10.02
CA ALA A 87 2.85 14.08 9.61
C ALA A 87 2.43 15.54 9.31
N GLU A 88 2.86 16.52 10.13
CA GLU A 88 2.63 17.94 9.82
C GLU A 88 3.45 18.44 8.62
N ASN A 89 4.62 17.87 8.36
CA ASN A 89 5.42 18.22 7.21
C ASN A 89 4.82 17.72 5.88
N PHE A 90 4.02 16.65 5.89
CA PHE A 90 3.22 16.29 4.71
C PHE A 90 2.29 17.42 4.27
N LEU A 91 1.65 18.13 5.19
CA LEU A 91 0.78 19.28 4.88
C LEU A 91 1.52 20.42 4.17
N LYS A 92 2.84 20.52 4.39
CA LYS A 92 3.71 21.54 3.77
C LYS A 92 4.42 21.01 2.52
N TYR A 93 4.29 19.71 2.22
CA TYR A 93 5.10 19.01 1.22
C TYR A 93 6.61 19.12 1.52
N ASP A 94 6.98 19.11 2.78
CA ASP A 94 8.37 19.24 3.27
C ASP A 94 8.86 17.90 3.84
N THR A 95 8.68 16.85 3.04
CA THR A 95 9.18 15.50 3.27
C THR A 95 9.70 14.96 1.92
N SER A 96 10.39 13.83 1.94
CA SER A 96 10.87 13.23 0.69
C SER A 96 9.72 12.96 -0.28
N VAL A 97 8.67 12.29 0.18
CA VAL A 97 7.49 12.07 -0.67
C VAL A 97 6.77 13.37 -1.01
N GLY A 98 6.78 14.35 -0.11
CA GLY A 98 6.18 15.67 -0.35
C GLY A 98 6.78 16.37 -1.57
N VAL A 99 8.11 16.38 -1.67
CA VAL A 99 8.83 16.93 -2.83
C VAL A 99 8.52 16.12 -4.10
N MET A 100 8.50 14.79 -4.01
CA MET A 100 8.14 13.91 -5.14
C MET A 100 6.69 14.12 -5.58
N CYS A 101 5.75 14.31 -4.67
CA CYS A 101 4.35 14.59 -4.97
C CYS A 101 4.17 15.92 -5.71
N LYS A 102 4.87 16.98 -5.30
CA LYS A 102 4.87 18.26 -6.05
C LYS A 102 5.32 18.07 -7.49
N GLN A 103 6.40 17.31 -7.70
CA GLN A 103 6.94 17.06 -9.03
C GLN A 103 5.99 16.24 -9.92
N ASN A 104 5.22 15.33 -9.32
CA ASN A 104 4.32 14.42 -10.03
C ASN A 104 2.84 14.82 -9.95
N HIS A 105 2.54 16.04 -9.50
CA HIS A 105 1.17 16.56 -9.37
C HIS A 105 0.25 15.65 -8.54
N VAL A 106 0.77 15.09 -7.44
CA VAL A 106 0.04 14.25 -6.50
C VAL A 106 -0.38 15.06 -5.29
N GLU A 107 -1.64 14.98 -4.91
CA GLU A 107 -2.13 15.60 -3.68
C GLU A 107 -1.97 14.65 -2.50
N ILE A 108 -1.45 15.17 -1.36
CA ILE A 108 -1.20 14.37 -0.16
C ILE A 108 -2.33 14.55 0.84
N PHE A 109 -2.83 13.45 1.36
CA PHE A 109 -3.86 13.37 2.39
C PHE A 109 -3.31 12.67 3.63
N PRO A 110 -2.61 13.39 4.54
CA PRO A 110 -2.23 12.80 5.81
C PRO A 110 -3.46 12.65 6.71
N VAL A 111 -3.56 11.50 7.36
CA VAL A 111 -4.69 11.13 8.21
C VAL A 111 -4.14 10.66 9.56
N ASP A 112 -4.55 11.31 10.64
CA ASP A 112 -4.26 10.86 12.00
C ASP A 112 -5.16 9.67 12.34
N MET A 113 -4.58 8.48 12.30
CA MET A 113 -5.23 7.23 12.72
C MET A 113 -5.04 6.96 14.20
N GLY A 114 -3.98 7.52 14.80
CA GLY A 114 -3.64 7.27 16.18
C GLY A 114 -2.28 7.81 16.60
N MET A 115 -2.02 9.08 16.37
CA MET A 115 -0.83 9.72 16.94
C MET A 115 -1.06 10.06 18.42
N VAL A 116 -0.03 9.96 19.27
CA VAL A 116 -0.10 10.31 20.69
C VAL A 116 -0.09 11.82 20.90
N THR A 117 0.43 12.57 19.93
CA THR A 117 0.50 14.02 19.93
C THR A 117 -0.59 14.62 19.05
N ASP A 118 -1.32 15.59 19.53
CA ASP A 118 -2.27 16.36 18.71
C ASP A 118 -1.53 17.22 17.69
N THR A 119 -2.01 17.24 16.47
CA THR A 119 -1.41 17.93 15.32
C THR A 119 -2.47 18.69 14.53
N LYS A 120 -2.05 19.35 13.43
CA LYS A 120 -2.95 19.95 12.44
C LYS A 120 -3.43 18.96 11.38
N VAL A 121 -2.95 17.71 11.44
CA VAL A 121 -3.39 16.65 10.56
C VAL A 121 -4.84 16.30 10.87
N ARG A 122 -5.58 15.96 9.85
CA ARG A 122 -6.99 15.55 9.92
C ARG A 122 -7.21 14.42 10.94
N THR A 123 -8.15 14.59 11.88
CA THR A 123 -8.38 13.71 13.04
C THR A 123 -9.74 13.02 13.06
N ASP A 124 -10.60 13.25 12.07
CA ASP A 124 -11.96 12.66 12.02
C ASP A 124 -11.96 11.12 11.88
N HIS A 125 -10.82 10.53 11.54
CA HIS A 125 -10.58 9.08 11.52
C HIS A 125 -9.68 8.59 12.66
N LYS A 126 -9.35 9.42 13.64
CA LYS A 126 -8.51 9.02 14.78
C LYS A 126 -9.20 7.97 15.64
N ILE A 127 -8.57 6.82 15.79
CA ILE A 127 -9.11 5.66 16.53
C ILE A 127 -8.71 5.70 18.01
N ALA A 128 -7.43 6.05 18.27
CA ALA A 128 -6.87 6.09 19.61
C ALA A 128 -5.65 7.03 19.67
N TYR A 129 -5.07 7.23 20.84
CA TYR A 129 -3.77 7.91 21.02
C TYR A 129 -2.64 6.88 21.05
N GLY A 130 -2.31 6.33 19.87
CA GLY A 130 -1.34 5.25 19.70
C GLY A 130 -1.91 3.85 20.00
N THR A 131 -1.17 2.82 19.61
CA THR A 131 -1.45 1.44 20.05
C THR A 131 -0.87 1.18 21.42
N GLN A 132 -1.31 0.10 22.06
CA GLN A 132 -0.64 -0.45 23.24
C GLN A 132 0.66 -1.14 22.82
N ASN A 133 1.54 -1.40 23.79
CA ASN A 133 2.75 -2.17 23.55
C ASN A 133 2.39 -3.68 23.40
N MET A 134 2.53 -4.20 22.19
CA MET A 134 2.19 -5.58 21.85
C MET A 134 2.98 -6.64 22.66
N THR A 135 4.09 -6.25 23.32
CA THR A 135 4.85 -7.16 24.18
C THR A 135 4.26 -7.30 25.59
N LYS A 136 3.21 -6.54 25.90
CA LYS A 136 2.51 -6.52 27.20
C LYS A 136 1.04 -6.96 27.10
N GLY A 137 0.51 -7.10 25.90
CA GLY A 137 -0.86 -7.48 25.56
C GLY A 137 -1.15 -7.14 24.11
N PRO A 138 -2.40 -7.26 23.62
CA PRO A 138 -2.77 -6.89 22.26
C PRO A 138 -2.46 -5.41 21.95
N ALA A 139 -2.01 -5.11 20.73
CA ALA A 139 -1.70 -3.75 20.29
C ALA A 139 -2.93 -2.85 20.31
N MET A 140 -4.10 -3.40 19.95
CA MET A 140 -5.39 -2.72 19.95
C MET A 140 -6.53 -3.73 20.13
N THR A 141 -7.76 -3.26 20.34
CA THR A 141 -8.92 -4.15 20.33
C THR A 141 -9.29 -4.53 18.90
N ARG A 142 -10.02 -5.64 18.72
CA ARG A 142 -10.56 -6.03 17.42
C ARG A 142 -11.45 -4.95 16.80
N GLU A 143 -12.26 -4.27 17.63
CA GLU A 143 -13.12 -3.18 17.20
C GLU A 143 -12.32 -1.97 16.68
N GLN A 144 -11.17 -1.68 17.31
CA GLN A 144 -10.27 -0.63 16.85
C GLN A 144 -9.61 -1.00 15.50
N ALA A 145 -9.21 -2.25 15.33
CA ALA A 145 -8.68 -2.75 14.06
C ALA A 145 -9.72 -2.63 12.93
N VAL A 146 -10.97 -3.06 13.17
CA VAL A 146 -12.08 -2.93 12.21
C VAL A 146 -12.36 -1.47 11.87
N LYS A 147 -12.43 -0.58 12.86
CA LYS A 147 -12.60 0.87 12.63
C LYS A 147 -11.45 1.46 11.82
N GLY A 148 -10.22 0.99 12.01
CA GLY A 148 -9.08 1.39 11.20
C GLY A 148 -9.24 1.00 9.73
N LEU A 149 -9.70 -0.23 9.46
CA LEU A 149 -10.03 -0.70 8.10
C LEU A 149 -11.14 0.16 7.48
N GLU A 150 -12.22 0.40 8.23
CA GLU A 150 -13.36 1.20 7.78
C GLU A 150 -12.98 2.65 7.49
N ALA A 151 -12.07 3.23 8.28
CA ALA A 151 -11.53 4.57 8.05
C ALA A 151 -10.75 4.66 6.72
N GLY A 152 -9.93 3.65 6.42
CA GLY A 152 -9.24 3.58 5.13
C GLY A 152 -10.20 3.47 3.95
N ILE A 153 -11.24 2.63 4.05
CA ILE A 153 -12.29 2.51 3.04
C ILE A 153 -13.01 3.85 2.84
N ASP A 154 -13.31 4.55 3.92
CA ASP A 154 -14.01 5.83 3.90
C ASP A 154 -13.18 6.94 3.25
N MET A 155 -11.88 6.96 3.48
CA MET A 155 -10.94 7.85 2.79
C MET A 155 -10.97 7.65 1.27
N VAL A 156 -11.00 6.39 0.80
CA VAL A 156 -11.10 6.11 -0.64
C VAL A 156 -12.44 6.58 -1.19
N ARG A 157 -13.56 6.35 -0.47
CA ARG A 157 -14.88 6.87 -0.85
C ARG A 157 -14.83 8.39 -1.07
N GLU A 158 -14.30 9.13 -0.10
CA GLU A 158 -14.22 10.59 -0.19
C GLU A 158 -13.41 11.07 -1.39
N LEU A 159 -12.31 10.40 -1.70
CA LEU A 159 -11.48 10.77 -2.84
C LEU A 159 -12.13 10.35 -4.17
N ASN A 160 -12.82 9.21 -4.21
CA ASN A 160 -13.64 8.81 -5.34
C ASN A 160 -14.72 9.86 -5.65
N ASP A 161 -15.45 10.31 -4.64
CA ASP A 161 -16.51 11.32 -4.77
C ASP A 161 -15.94 12.66 -5.26
N LYS A 162 -14.69 12.97 -4.94
CA LYS A 162 -13.94 14.13 -5.45
C LYS A 162 -13.31 13.91 -6.84
N GLY A 163 -13.46 12.73 -7.43
CA GLY A 163 -13.01 12.41 -8.80
C GLY A 163 -11.53 12.04 -8.91
N TYR A 164 -10.90 11.55 -7.85
CA TYR A 164 -9.56 10.94 -7.94
C TYR A 164 -9.62 9.65 -8.76
N ARG A 165 -8.60 9.39 -9.58
CA ARG A 165 -8.56 8.29 -10.56
C ARG A 165 -7.60 7.18 -10.18
N ILE A 166 -6.56 7.52 -9.44
CA ILE A 166 -5.56 6.58 -8.94
C ILE A 166 -5.06 7.07 -7.59
N LEU A 167 -4.87 6.15 -6.65
CA LEU A 167 -4.41 6.46 -5.31
C LEU A 167 -3.09 5.74 -5.04
N ALA A 168 -2.30 6.28 -4.12
CA ALA A 168 -1.11 5.67 -3.56
C ALA A 168 -1.26 5.56 -2.04
N THR A 169 -0.66 4.55 -1.45
CA THR A 169 -0.53 4.44 0.00
C THR A 169 0.80 5.00 0.47
N GLY A 170 0.77 5.72 1.57
CA GLY A 170 1.90 6.15 2.35
C GLY A 170 1.61 5.99 3.84
N GLU A 171 2.61 6.16 4.66
CA GLU A 171 2.48 6.02 6.10
C GLU A 171 3.49 6.90 6.85
N MET A 172 3.20 7.14 8.11
CA MET A 172 4.15 7.64 9.09
C MET A 172 3.81 7.09 10.46
N GLY A 173 4.72 6.27 11.01
CA GLY A 173 4.49 5.66 12.32
C GLY A 173 5.79 5.11 12.90
N ILE A 174 6.40 5.82 13.84
CA ILE A 174 7.61 5.31 14.49
C ILE A 174 7.29 3.97 15.17
N GLY A 175 8.08 2.94 14.83
CA GLY A 175 7.88 1.56 15.29
C GLY A 175 7.11 0.64 14.34
N ASN A 176 6.49 1.16 13.28
CA ASN A 176 5.64 0.38 12.39
C ASN A 176 6.37 -0.71 11.58
N THR A 177 7.67 -0.59 11.34
CA THR A 177 8.45 -1.71 10.77
C THR A 177 8.54 -2.91 11.72
N THR A 178 8.39 -2.69 13.03
CA THR A 178 8.36 -3.78 14.03
C THR A 178 7.02 -4.49 14.01
N THR A 179 5.92 -3.74 14.04
CA THR A 179 4.56 -4.29 13.93
C THR A 179 4.34 -4.95 12.57
N SER A 180 4.83 -4.36 11.48
CA SER A 180 4.79 -4.98 10.13
C SER A 180 5.54 -6.32 10.10
N SER A 181 6.74 -6.40 10.69
CA SER A 181 7.48 -7.67 10.76
C SER A 181 6.74 -8.73 11.58
N ALA A 182 6.08 -8.33 12.67
CA ALA A 182 5.26 -9.25 13.47
C ALA A 182 4.05 -9.78 12.69
N VAL A 183 3.31 -8.90 12.02
CA VAL A 183 2.18 -9.28 11.16
C VAL A 183 2.61 -10.20 10.03
N ALA A 184 3.69 -9.84 9.31
CA ALA A 184 4.21 -10.66 8.21
C ALA A 184 4.66 -12.05 8.70
N SER A 185 5.33 -12.12 9.86
CA SER A 185 5.76 -13.39 10.46
C SER A 185 4.58 -14.34 10.69
N VAL A 186 3.47 -13.82 11.22
CA VAL A 186 2.28 -14.62 11.52
C VAL A 186 1.55 -15.03 10.23
N LEU A 187 1.22 -14.08 9.38
CA LEU A 187 0.41 -14.35 8.17
C LEU A 187 1.15 -15.26 7.17
N LEU A 188 2.47 -15.12 7.06
CA LEU A 188 3.29 -15.96 6.18
C LEU A 188 3.84 -17.21 6.87
N LYS A 189 3.57 -17.38 8.18
CA LYS A 189 4.06 -18.51 8.99
C LYS A 189 5.60 -18.66 8.91
N GLN A 190 6.31 -17.51 8.96
CA GLN A 190 7.76 -17.42 8.87
C GLN A 190 8.39 -16.96 10.18
N PRO A 191 9.63 -17.37 10.48
CA PRO A 191 10.35 -16.91 11.66
C PRO A 191 10.51 -15.38 11.66
N GLY A 192 10.34 -14.75 12.84
CA GLY A 192 10.50 -13.31 12.99
C GLY A 192 11.85 -12.77 12.54
N GLU A 193 12.91 -13.56 12.66
CA GLU A 193 14.27 -13.23 12.21
C GLU A 193 14.35 -12.99 10.70
N GLU A 194 13.62 -13.79 9.92
CA GLU A 194 13.62 -13.70 8.46
C GLU A 194 12.77 -12.53 7.97
N MET A 195 11.76 -12.14 8.77
CA MET A 195 10.83 -11.07 8.44
C MET A 195 11.29 -9.70 8.94
N THR A 196 12.41 -9.61 9.69
CA THR A 196 12.79 -8.39 10.40
C THR A 196 14.05 -7.76 9.84
N GLY A 197 13.93 -6.54 9.33
CA GLY A 197 15.04 -5.69 8.94
C GLY A 197 15.40 -4.62 9.98
N ARG A 198 16.38 -3.79 9.61
CA ARG A 198 16.89 -2.71 10.48
C ARG A 198 15.97 -1.48 10.50
N GLY A 199 14.93 -1.46 9.68
CA GLY A 199 14.09 -0.27 9.54
C GLY A 199 14.91 0.98 9.23
N ALA A 200 14.68 2.06 9.96
CA ALA A 200 15.39 3.33 9.82
C ALA A 200 16.87 3.29 10.30
N GLY A 201 17.52 2.14 10.32
CA GLY A 201 18.97 2.03 10.56
C GLY A 201 19.37 1.61 11.97
N LEU A 202 18.69 0.66 12.60
CA LEU A 202 19.07 0.10 13.89
C LEU A 202 20.49 -0.50 13.92
N THR A 203 21.16 -0.38 15.07
CA THR A 203 22.39 -1.14 15.37
C THR A 203 22.11 -2.63 15.41
N SER A 204 23.16 -3.47 15.47
CA SER A 204 23.00 -4.91 15.57
C SER A 204 22.29 -5.32 16.89
N GLU A 205 22.62 -4.64 17.99
CA GLU A 205 21.94 -4.85 19.29
C GLU A 205 20.49 -4.39 19.24
N GLY A 206 20.18 -3.29 18.52
CA GLY A 206 18.82 -2.80 18.27
C GLY A 206 18.00 -3.81 17.47
N LEU A 207 18.59 -4.41 16.44
CA LEU A 207 17.95 -5.45 15.65
C LEU A 207 17.61 -6.69 16.49
N VAL A 208 18.53 -7.13 17.35
CA VAL A 208 18.27 -8.24 18.28
C VAL A 208 17.12 -7.92 19.23
N ARG A 209 17.07 -6.70 19.80
CA ARG A 209 15.94 -6.26 20.64
C ARG A 209 14.62 -6.30 19.85
N LYS A 210 14.62 -5.80 18.62
CA LYS A 210 13.45 -5.79 17.76
C LYS A 210 12.92 -7.20 17.49
N ILE A 211 13.80 -8.13 17.11
CA ILE A 211 13.44 -9.55 16.91
C ILE A 211 12.87 -10.17 18.18
N ASN A 212 13.50 -9.91 19.34
CA ASN A 212 13.02 -10.44 20.61
C ASN A 212 11.65 -9.87 21.02
N ALA A 213 11.40 -8.58 20.77
CA ALA A 213 10.11 -7.96 20.99
C ALA A 213 9.01 -8.59 20.12
N ILE A 214 9.30 -8.85 18.83
CA ILE A 214 8.38 -9.53 17.91
C ILE A 214 8.04 -10.94 18.42
N LYS A 215 9.06 -11.73 18.74
CA LYS A 215 8.87 -13.11 19.28
C LYS A 215 8.03 -13.12 20.55
N LYS A 216 8.33 -12.21 21.48
CA LYS A 216 7.60 -12.07 22.73
C LYS A 216 6.14 -11.69 22.48
N ALA A 217 5.90 -10.76 21.57
CA ALA A 217 4.56 -10.31 21.23
C ALA A 217 3.71 -11.44 20.62
N ILE A 218 4.27 -12.19 19.67
CA ILE A 218 3.59 -13.32 19.03
C ILE A 218 3.29 -14.42 20.07
N ALA A 219 4.28 -14.78 20.90
CA ALA A 219 4.10 -15.80 21.92
C ALA A 219 3.10 -15.42 23.02
N LEU A 220 3.03 -14.12 23.38
CA LEU A 220 2.10 -13.64 24.42
C LEU A 220 0.65 -13.56 23.93
N ASN A 221 0.46 -13.07 22.71
CA ASN A 221 -0.87 -12.75 22.20
C ASN A 221 -1.49 -13.88 21.37
N GLU A 222 -0.70 -14.87 20.94
CA GLU A 222 -1.13 -16.03 20.16
C GLU A 222 -2.07 -15.60 18.99
N PRO A 223 -1.62 -14.73 18.04
CA PRO A 223 -2.46 -14.30 16.93
C PRO A 223 -2.80 -15.49 16.02
N ASP A 224 -4.07 -15.58 15.59
CA ASP A 224 -4.54 -16.61 14.69
C ASP A 224 -4.13 -16.27 13.24
N PRO A 225 -3.24 -17.04 12.59
CA PRO A 225 -2.79 -16.77 11.23
C PRO A 225 -3.89 -16.88 10.17
N GLU A 226 -5.02 -17.48 10.47
CA GLU A 226 -6.17 -17.59 9.57
C GLU A 226 -7.18 -16.44 9.74
N ASP A 227 -6.99 -15.58 10.76
CA ASP A 227 -7.78 -14.38 10.99
C ASP A 227 -6.92 -13.12 10.94
N ALA A 228 -6.82 -12.50 9.77
CA ALA A 228 -5.99 -11.32 9.56
C ALA A 228 -6.38 -10.12 10.45
N ILE A 229 -7.64 -10.03 10.88
CA ILE A 229 -8.10 -8.98 11.81
C ILE A 229 -7.62 -9.27 13.23
N ASP A 230 -7.57 -10.54 13.65
CA ASP A 230 -7.00 -10.92 14.93
C ASP A 230 -5.49 -10.65 14.97
N VAL A 231 -4.77 -10.99 13.88
CA VAL A 231 -3.34 -10.68 13.74
C VAL A 231 -3.10 -9.17 13.82
N LEU A 232 -3.89 -8.38 13.07
CA LEU A 232 -3.80 -6.92 13.07
C LEU A 232 -4.07 -6.34 14.47
N ALA A 233 -5.08 -6.81 15.18
CA ALA A 233 -5.42 -6.35 16.52
C ALA A 233 -4.33 -6.66 17.54
N LYS A 234 -3.75 -7.87 17.48
CA LYS A 234 -2.79 -8.35 18.48
C LYS A 234 -1.38 -7.81 18.30
N VAL A 235 -0.90 -7.72 17.03
CA VAL A 235 0.51 -7.37 16.75
C VAL A 235 0.70 -6.32 15.66
N GLY A 236 -0.38 -5.68 15.19
CA GLY A 236 -0.35 -4.67 14.14
C GLY A 236 -0.26 -3.22 14.63
N GLY A 237 -0.65 -2.30 13.76
CA GLY A 237 -0.67 -0.85 13.97
C GLY A 237 -1.91 -0.21 13.36
N LEU A 238 -2.29 0.99 13.84
CA LEU A 238 -3.44 1.72 13.31
C LEU A 238 -3.17 2.29 11.90
N ASP A 239 -1.94 2.64 11.60
CA ASP A 239 -1.48 3.02 10.25
C ASP A 239 -1.60 1.85 9.27
N ILE A 240 -1.18 0.65 9.68
CA ILE A 240 -1.33 -0.60 8.91
C ILE A 240 -2.81 -0.90 8.66
N ALA A 241 -3.66 -0.76 9.70
CA ALA A 241 -5.11 -0.95 9.57
C ALA A 241 -5.73 0.02 8.55
N GLY A 242 -5.36 1.31 8.64
CA GLY A 242 -5.83 2.34 7.71
C GLY A 242 -5.42 2.04 6.27
N MET A 243 -4.15 1.69 6.03
CA MET A 243 -3.69 1.33 4.68
C MET A 243 -4.36 0.06 4.14
N ALA A 244 -4.55 -0.97 4.97
CA ALA A 244 -5.30 -2.17 4.55
C ALA A 244 -6.73 -1.81 4.14
N GLY A 245 -7.36 -0.88 4.86
CA GLY A 245 -8.64 -0.29 4.49
C GLY A 245 -8.60 0.47 3.17
N VAL A 246 -7.51 1.19 2.85
CA VAL A 246 -7.36 1.87 1.55
C VAL A 246 -7.33 0.85 0.40
N PHE A 247 -6.65 -0.27 0.54
CA PHE A 247 -6.64 -1.32 -0.48
C PHE A 247 -8.03 -1.96 -0.67
N LEU A 248 -8.74 -2.24 0.42
CA LEU A 248 -10.13 -2.71 0.34
C LEU A 248 -11.03 -1.66 -0.31
N GLY A 249 -10.88 -0.39 0.05
CA GLY A 249 -11.61 0.73 -0.53
C GLY A 249 -11.38 0.87 -2.03
N GLY A 250 -10.14 0.70 -2.50
CA GLY A 250 -9.81 0.66 -3.93
C GLY A 250 -10.64 -0.40 -4.67
N ALA A 251 -10.74 -1.59 -4.08
CA ALA A 251 -11.54 -2.68 -4.65
C ALA A 251 -13.05 -2.41 -4.61
N VAL A 252 -13.55 -1.74 -3.56
CA VAL A 252 -14.97 -1.37 -3.43
C VAL A 252 -15.39 -0.34 -4.47
N TYR A 253 -14.54 0.66 -4.71
CA TYR A 253 -14.88 1.83 -5.55
C TYR A 253 -14.31 1.76 -6.97
N GLY A 254 -13.59 0.68 -7.31
CA GLY A 254 -12.99 0.52 -8.64
C GLY A 254 -11.87 1.53 -8.91
N ILE A 255 -11.07 1.86 -7.90
CA ILE A 255 -9.92 2.76 -8.01
C ILE A 255 -8.62 1.96 -7.85
N PRO A 256 -7.68 2.04 -8.79
CA PRO A 256 -6.37 1.42 -8.63
C PRO A 256 -5.59 2.06 -7.48
N VAL A 257 -5.02 1.22 -6.60
CA VAL A 257 -4.21 1.66 -5.48
C VAL A 257 -2.78 1.19 -5.66
N VAL A 258 -1.85 2.14 -5.72
CA VAL A 258 -0.41 1.86 -5.82
C VAL A 258 0.15 1.57 -4.43
N MET A 259 0.68 0.38 -4.26
CA MET A 259 1.33 -0.08 -3.05
C MET A 259 2.77 0.44 -3.00
N ASP A 260 3.17 1.01 -1.86
CA ASP A 260 4.54 1.46 -1.57
C ASP A 260 5.47 0.27 -1.19
N GLY A 261 6.33 0.46 -0.22
CA GLY A 261 7.31 -0.50 0.26
C GLY A 261 6.78 -1.51 1.28
N PHE A 262 7.67 -1.98 2.17
CA PHE A 262 7.43 -3.09 3.07
C PHE A 262 6.15 -2.96 3.92
N ILE A 263 5.95 -1.83 4.60
CA ILE A 263 4.80 -1.64 5.49
C ILE A 263 3.48 -1.65 4.70
N SER A 264 3.49 -1.01 3.54
CA SER A 264 2.36 -1.02 2.60
C SER A 264 2.10 -2.42 2.03
N CYS A 265 3.15 -3.21 1.73
CA CYS A 265 3.02 -4.61 1.31
C CYS A 265 2.34 -5.46 2.39
N VAL A 266 2.69 -5.26 3.66
CA VAL A 266 2.03 -5.96 4.80
C VAL A 266 0.57 -5.56 4.90
N SER A 267 0.23 -4.29 4.73
CA SER A 267 -1.16 -3.81 4.73
C SER A 267 -1.97 -4.38 3.55
N ALA A 268 -1.34 -4.50 2.38
CA ALA A 268 -1.93 -5.14 1.21
C ALA A 268 -2.15 -6.65 1.42
N LEU A 269 -1.21 -7.33 2.09
CA LEU A 269 -1.35 -8.73 2.47
C LEU A 269 -2.55 -8.93 3.42
N ILE A 270 -2.72 -8.07 4.43
CA ILE A 270 -3.90 -8.08 5.30
C ILE A 270 -5.18 -7.93 4.48
N ALA A 271 -5.24 -6.95 3.59
CA ALA A 271 -6.42 -6.72 2.75
C ALA A 271 -6.74 -7.96 1.87
N MET A 272 -5.71 -8.61 1.30
CA MET A 272 -5.86 -9.84 0.53
C MET A 272 -6.32 -11.02 1.40
N CYS A 273 -5.81 -11.17 2.63
CA CYS A 273 -6.26 -12.22 3.56
C CYS A 273 -7.73 -12.01 3.99
N ILE A 274 -8.17 -10.76 4.16
CA ILE A 274 -9.57 -10.42 4.45
C ILE A 274 -10.46 -10.67 3.23
N CYS A 275 -10.04 -10.24 2.05
CA CYS A 275 -10.76 -10.38 0.79
C CYS A 275 -9.79 -10.65 -0.37
N PRO A 276 -9.62 -11.91 -0.81
CA PRO A 276 -8.67 -12.27 -1.87
C PRO A 276 -8.84 -11.49 -3.18
N ALA A 277 -10.06 -11.10 -3.52
CA ALA A 277 -10.35 -10.32 -4.72
C ALA A 277 -9.74 -8.90 -4.68
N ALA A 278 -9.45 -8.34 -3.50
CA ALA A 278 -8.81 -7.03 -3.37
C ALA A 278 -7.42 -7.00 -4.01
N ARG A 279 -6.73 -8.14 -4.09
CA ARG A 279 -5.42 -8.28 -4.73
C ARG A 279 -5.40 -7.69 -6.15
N ASP A 280 -6.45 -7.89 -6.91
CA ASP A 280 -6.48 -7.52 -8.32
C ASP A 280 -6.56 -5.99 -8.53
N TYR A 281 -6.91 -5.24 -7.49
CA TYR A 281 -6.98 -3.77 -7.48
C TYR A 281 -5.67 -3.09 -7.05
N ILE A 282 -4.67 -3.87 -6.64
CA ILE A 282 -3.39 -3.38 -6.11
C ILE A 282 -2.32 -3.39 -7.22
N LEU A 283 -1.63 -2.25 -7.38
CA LEU A 283 -0.49 -2.09 -8.27
C LEU A 283 0.81 -2.07 -7.44
N ALA A 284 1.72 -3.00 -7.71
CA ALA A 284 3.01 -3.04 -7.01
C ALA A 284 3.99 -2.03 -7.63
N SER A 285 4.59 -1.16 -6.80
CA SER A 285 5.53 -0.14 -7.27
C SER A 285 6.97 -0.63 -7.29
N HIS A 286 7.54 -0.90 -6.14
CA HIS A 286 8.96 -1.26 -5.99
C HIS A 286 9.18 -2.42 -5.04
N VAL A 287 10.32 -3.08 -5.18
CA VAL A 287 10.83 -4.04 -4.19
C VAL A 287 11.57 -3.25 -3.12
N SER A 288 11.03 -3.23 -1.89
CA SER A 288 11.73 -2.63 -0.77
C SER A 288 12.97 -3.44 -0.38
N LYS A 289 13.99 -2.75 0.12
CA LYS A 289 15.21 -3.39 0.64
C LYS A 289 14.98 -4.18 1.95
N GLU A 290 13.82 -4.02 2.59
CA GLU A 290 13.47 -4.79 3.80
C GLU A 290 13.33 -6.29 3.47
N PRO A 291 13.86 -7.20 4.31
CA PRO A 291 14.00 -8.64 3.99
C PRO A 291 12.70 -9.33 3.54
N ALA A 292 11.59 -9.04 4.22
CA ALA A 292 10.31 -9.69 3.96
C ALA A 292 9.61 -9.21 2.67
N ALA A 293 10.03 -8.09 2.08
CA ALA A 293 9.29 -7.45 0.98
C ALA A 293 9.14 -8.38 -0.24
N HIS A 294 10.21 -9.07 -0.63
CA HIS A 294 10.17 -9.99 -1.76
C HIS A 294 9.22 -11.16 -1.52
N LEU A 295 9.29 -11.78 -0.34
CA LEU A 295 8.43 -12.92 0.03
C LEU A 295 6.95 -12.53 0.07
N ILE A 296 6.63 -11.32 0.54
CA ILE A 296 5.25 -10.81 0.55
C ILE A 296 4.76 -10.64 -0.89
N LEU A 297 5.55 -10.03 -1.77
CA LEU A 297 5.20 -9.86 -3.18
C LEU A 297 4.97 -11.21 -3.87
N GLU A 298 5.84 -12.20 -3.65
CA GLU A 298 5.68 -13.56 -4.16
C GLU A 298 4.37 -14.21 -3.65
N ASN A 299 4.10 -14.12 -2.33
CA ASN A 299 2.88 -14.67 -1.76
C ASN A 299 1.61 -14.04 -2.35
N MET A 300 1.67 -12.75 -2.62
CA MET A 300 0.58 -12.02 -3.28
C MET A 300 0.49 -12.29 -4.79
N GLY A 301 1.46 -12.97 -5.39
CA GLY A 301 1.56 -13.13 -6.84
C GLY A 301 1.70 -11.79 -7.56
N LYS A 302 2.43 -10.84 -6.97
CA LYS A 302 2.69 -9.50 -7.50
C LYS A 302 4.15 -9.32 -7.86
N GLU A 303 4.40 -8.63 -8.96
CA GLU A 303 5.74 -8.25 -9.39
C GLU A 303 5.86 -6.73 -9.43
N ALA A 304 6.83 -6.20 -8.70
CA ALA A 304 7.14 -4.78 -8.74
C ALA A 304 7.94 -4.42 -10.00
N ILE A 305 7.83 -3.15 -10.41
CA ILE A 305 8.51 -2.63 -11.61
C ILE A 305 9.86 -2.00 -11.22
N ILE A 306 9.93 -1.35 -10.05
CA ILE A 306 11.09 -0.58 -9.64
C ILE A 306 11.97 -1.43 -8.71
N HIS A 307 13.25 -1.56 -9.08
CA HIS A 307 14.31 -2.19 -8.28
C HIS A 307 15.39 -1.13 -8.02
N ALA A 308 15.26 -0.37 -6.94
CA ALA A 308 16.11 0.79 -6.64
C ALA A 308 16.61 0.82 -5.20
N ASP A 309 16.59 -0.33 -4.51
CA ASP A 309 17.03 -0.48 -3.11
C ASP A 309 16.39 0.53 -2.13
N MET A 310 15.19 1.01 -2.44
CA MET A 310 14.46 1.98 -1.61
C MET A 310 13.99 1.34 -0.31
N CYS A 311 14.06 2.10 0.79
CA CYS A 311 13.62 1.66 2.13
C CYS A 311 13.20 2.82 3.04
N LEU A 312 12.71 3.91 2.45
CA LEU A 312 12.31 5.08 3.24
C LEU A 312 10.89 4.92 3.81
N GLY A 313 9.90 4.55 2.99
CA GLY A 313 8.48 4.64 3.32
C GLY A 313 7.84 5.94 2.82
N GLU A 314 6.92 6.51 3.59
CA GLU A 314 6.14 7.72 3.30
C GLU A 314 5.23 7.61 2.03
N GLY A 315 5.35 6.57 1.21
CA GLY A 315 4.73 6.44 -0.11
C GLY A 315 5.68 6.76 -1.26
N THR A 316 6.99 6.87 -1.00
CA THR A 316 7.99 7.29 -2.00
C THR A 316 8.06 6.36 -3.20
N GLY A 317 8.01 5.05 -3.01
CA GLY A 317 8.03 4.08 -4.11
C GLY A 317 6.73 4.10 -4.91
N ALA A 318 5.59 4.30 -4.24
CA ALA A 318 4.31 4.40 -4.91
C ALA A 318 4.27 5.64 -5.82
N VAL A 319 4.72 6.80 -5.34
CA VAL A 319 4.80 8.04 -6.13
C VAL A 319 5.81 7.93 -7.26
N ALA A 320 6.92 7.19 -7.06
CA ALA A 320 7.91 6.95 -8.12
C ALA A 320 7.36 6.13 -9.31
N LEU A 321 6.27 5.38 -9.14
CA LEU A 321 5.63 4.64 -10.23
C LEU A 321 4.83 5.55 -11.16
N PHE A 322 4.27 6.67 -10.69
CA PHE A 322 3.40 7.53 -11.51
C PHE A 322 4.02 8.01 -12.82
N PRO A 323 5.26 8.55 -12.85
CA PRO A 323 5.87 8.94 -14.13
C PRO A 323 6.09 7.76 -15.09
N ILE A 324 6.28 6.56 -14.58
CA ILE A 324 6.38 5.35 -15.40
C ILE A 324 5.03 5.01 -16.02
N LEU A 325 3.95 5.12 -15.25
CA LEU A 325 2.59 4.95 -15.76
C LEU A 325 2.22 6.03 -16.79
N ASP A 326 2.69 7.27 -16.61
CA ASP A 326 2.49 8.35 -17.59
C ASP A 326 3.16 8.03 -18.93
N LEU A 327 4.37 7.51 -18.92
CA LEU A 327 5.07 7.08 -20.13
C LEU A 327 4.29 5.97 -20.84
N ALA A 328 3.79 4.98 -20.10
CA ALA A 328 2.95 3.92 -20.66
C ALA A 328 1.65 4.48 -21.25
N ALA A 329 0.94 5.35 -20.52
CA ALA A 329 -0.29 5.97 -20.96
C ALA A 329 -0.08 6.86 -22.21
N ALA A 330 1.03 7.60 -22.26
CA ALA A 330 1.37 8.41 -23.43
C ALA A 330 1.53 7.56 -24.70
N VAL A 331 2.22 6.41 -24.63
CA VAL A 331 2.33 5.47 -25.74
C VAL A 331 0.94 4.90 -26.09
N TYR A 332 0.20 4.45 -25.08
CA TYR A 332 -1.12 3.85 -25.26
C TYR A 332 -2.11 4.76 -25.99
N HIS A 333 -2.15 6.03 -25.62
CA HIS A 333 -3.09 7.00 -26.20
C HIS A 333 -2.62 7.60 -27.51
N SER A 334 -1.32 7.90 -27.66
CA SER A 334 -0.83 8.82 -28.71
C SER A 334 -0.13 8.11 -29.88
N MET A 335 0.32 6.87 -29.70
CA MET A 335 1.08 6.19 -30.74
C MET A 335 0.15 5.66 -31.85
N SER A 336 0.58 5.83 -33.11
CA SER A 336 -0.12 5.33 -34.31
C SER A 336 -0.25 3.81 -34.31
N THR A 337 -1.34 3.34 -34.89
CA THR A 337 -1.58 1.90 -35.12
C THR A 337 -0.86 1.42 -36.39
N PHE A 338 -0.76 0.10 -36.56
CA PHE A 338 -0.28 -0.50 -37.80
C PHE A 338 -1.10 -0.04 -39.00
N ASN A 339 -2.43 0.10 -38.84
CA ASN A 339 -3.31 0.57 -39.88
C ASN A 339 -3.02 2.03 -40.28
N ASP A 340 -2.71 2.91 -39.31
CA ASP A 340 -2.40 4.33 -39.57
C ASP A 340 -1.11 4.50 -40.41
N ILE A 341 -0.16 3.59 -40.27
CA ILE A 341 1.12 3.63 -41.00
C ILE A 341 1.12 2.67 -42.22
N HIS A 342 -0.01 2.02 -42.53
CA HIS A 342 -0.17 1.10 -43.66
C HIS A 342 0.81 -0.10 -43.61
N VAL A 343 1.08 -0.62 -42.44
CA VAL A 343 1.86 -1.84 -42.20
C VAL A 343 0.94 -2.94 -41.69
N GLU A 344 1.19 -4.17 -42.12
CA GLU A 344 0.46 -5.34 -41.63
C GLU A 344 0.66 -5.54 -40.13
N GLN A 345 -0.43 -5.77 -39.40
CA GLN A 345 -0.38 -5.99 -37.96
C GLN A 345 0.37 -7.29 -37.66
N TYR A 346 1.21 -7.28 -36.64
CA TYR A 346 1.89 -8.49 -36.18
C TYR A 346 0.91 -9.47 -35.56
N GLU A 347 1.17 -10.75 -35.80
CA GLU A 347 0.46 -11.86 -35.14
C GLU A 347 1.40 -12.54 -34.15
N GLU A 348 0.82 -13.14 -33.10
CA GLU A 348 1.60 -14.00 -32.21
C GLU A 348 2.13 -15.21 -32.97
N LEU A 349 3.45 -15.34 -32.99
CA LEU A 349 4.10 -16.53 -33.51
C LEU A 349 3.93 -17.66 -32.47
N LYS A 350 3.30 -18.76 -32.89
CA LYS A 350 3.11 -19.96 -32.07
C LYS A 350 4.37 -20.78 -31.91
#